data_cc2f1a0052b7d415386ee0d2a807d64e
#
_entry.id   cc2f1a0052b7d415386ee0d2a807d64e
#
_cell.length_a   1.000
_cell.length_b   1.000
_cell.length_c   1.000
_cell.angle_alpha   90.00
_cell.angle_beta   90.00
_cell.angle_gamma   90.00
#
_symmetry.space_group_name_H-M   'P 1'
#
loop_
_entity.id
_entity.type
_entity.pdbx_description
1 polymer ?
#
loop_
_entity_poly.entity_id
_entity_poly.type
_entity_poly.pdbx_seq_one_letter_code
_entity_poly.pdbx_strand_id
1 'polypeptide(L)'
;EAVAHFINEIGLDNIFEGDVYVTNDPWKGTGHLHDITIVSPPFYKGKLIGYFASTAHVVDIGGRGFGPDAREVYEEGLFIPIMKLFERGKVNRDLINILRNNVRENDRVVGDFYALSACNETGHKRLLSMFEEFRLEDLEHIGGFILEHSRRATLECFKSLPHGTYQNSMTLDGYDVPVTLSVTLTVGPDGILTDFNGTSGMSQFGINVPLGYAKAYACYGLKCIVAPEIPNNSASLAPFDVVAPEGCILNAKHPAPVSVRHVLGHFVPDLV
;
A
#
# COMPACT_ATOMS: atom_id res chain seq x y z
N GLU A 1 2.46 3.66 3.99
CA GLU A 1 2.43 2.47 4.87
C GLU A 1 3.55 1.47 4.51
N ALA A 2 3.67 0.98 3.27
CA ALA A 2 4.66 -0.03 2.91
C ALA A 2 6.09 0.30 3.39
N VAL A 3 6.59 1.52 3.10
CA VAL A 3 7.93 1.94 3.51
C VAL A 3 8.14 1.84 5.03
N ALA A 4 7.11 2.14 5.83
CA ALA A 4 7.21 2.02 7.29
C ALA A 4 7.45 0.57 7.75
N HIS A 5 6.82 -0.40 7.09
CA HIS A 5 7.07 -1.83 7.37
C HIS A 5 8.52 -2.21 7.06
N PHE A 6 9.09 -1.74 5.94
CA PHE A 6 10.50 -1.98 5.62
C PHE A 6 11.43 -1.39 6.68
N ILE A 7 11.20 -0.14 7.11
CA ILE A 7 12.01 0.51 8.14
C ILE A 7 11.94 -0.26 9.46
N ASN A 8 10.72 -0.64 9.87
CA ASN A 8 10.51 -1.31 11.16
C ASN A 8 11.13 -2.73 11.21
N GLU A 9 11.09 -3.48 10.10
CA GLU A 9 11.62 -4.84 10.09
C GLU A 9 13.12 -4.92 9.88
N ILE A 10 13.68 -4.00 9.07
CA ILE A 10 15.10 -4.00 8.75
C ILE A 10 15.90 -3.28 9.84
N GLY A 11 15.34 -2.19 10.38
CA GLY A 11 16.04 -1.26 11.26
C GLY A 11 16.97 -0.32 10.48
N LEU A 12 16.98 0.95 10.84
CA LEU A 12 17.74 1.99 10.14
C LEU A 12 19.24 1.68 10.05
N ASP A 13 19.82 1.06 11.08
CA ASP A 13 21.23 0.70 11.14
C ASP A 13 21.66 -0.40 10.16
N ASN A 14 20.69 -1.10 9.56
CA ASN A 14 20.93 -2.18 8.60
C ASN A 14 20.64 -1.76 7.13
N ILE A 15 20.39 -0.48 6.90
CA ILE A 15 20.11 0.08 5.58
C ILE A 15 21.37 0.74 5.04
N PHE A 16 21.87 0.28 3.91
CA PHE A 16 23.13 0.73 3.32
C PHE A 16 22.91 1.25 1.90
N GLU A 17 23.84 2.12 1.47
CA GLU A 17 23.87 2.63 0.10
C GLU A 17 23.97 1.49 -0.92
N GLY A 18 23.13 1.52 -1.94
CA GLY A 18 23.01 0.47 -2.96
C GLY A 18 22.15 -0.72 -2.57
N ASP A 19 21.53 -0.72 -1.38
CA ASP A 19 20.49 -1.68 -1.04
C ASP A 19 19.19 -1.39 -1.81
N VAL A 20 18.50 -2.44 -2.22
CA VAL A 20 17.14 -2.37 -2.75
C VAL A 20 16.35 -3.51 -2.13
N TYR A 21 15.22 -3.18 -1.56
CA TYR A 21 14.36 -4.11 -0.86
C TYR A 21 13.12 -4.44 -1.68
N VAL A 22 12.56 -5.61 -1.44
CA VAL A 22 11.36 -6.10 -2.13
C VAL A 22 10.45 -6.86 -1.16
N THR A 23 9.15 -6.79 -1.42
CA THR A 23 8.13 -7.67 -0.85
C THR A 23 6.92 -7.74 -1.75
N ASN A 24 6.13 -8.81 -1.63
CA ASN A 24 4.75 -8.86 -2.10
C ASN A 24 3.79 -9.29 -0.98
N ASP A 25 4.20 -9.13 0.28
CA ASP A 25 3.35 -9.42 1.44
C ASP A 25 2.04 -8.60 1.36
N PRO A 26 0.85 -9.25 1.25
CA PRO A 26 -0.42 -8.54 1.11
C PRO A 26 -0.75 -7.58 2.25
N TRP A 27 -0.26 -7.87 3.46
CA TRP A 27 -0.52 -7.07 4.67
C TRP A 27 0.47 -5.92 4.88
N LYS A 28 1.58 -5.92 4.13
CA LYS A 28 2.64 -4.89 4.19
C LYS A 28 2.76 -4.08 2.89
N GLY A 29 2.18 -4.60 1.82
CA GLY A 29 2.11 -3.98 0.50
C GLY A 29 0.70 -3.51 0.13
N THR A 30 0.22 -3.95 -1.03
CA THR A 30 -1.02 -3.48 -1.66
C THR A 30 -2.16 -4.48 -1.64
N GLY A 31 -2.08 -5.53 -0.84
CA GLY A 31 -3.19 -6.40 -0.48
C GLY A 31 -3.32 -7.71 -1.25
N HIS A 32 -2.38 -8.06 -2.16
CA HIS A 32 -2.29 -9.39 -2.78
C HIS A 32 -0.87 -9.70 -3.29
N LEU A 33 -0.57 -10.99 -3.54
CA LEU A 33 0.77 -11.43 -3.92
C LEU A 33 1.25 -10.93 -5.30
N HIS A 34 0.33 -10.59 -6.21
CA HIS A 34 0.68 -10.13 -7.55
C HIS A 34 1.31 -8.74 -7.59
N ASP A 35 1.15 -7.95 -6.52
CA ASP A 35 1.72 -6.61 -6.45
C ASP A 35 3.09 -6.65 -5.79
N ILE A 36 4.12 -6.42 -6.58
CA ILE A 36 5.50 -6.33 -6.10
C ILE A 36 5.80 -4.91 -5.68
N THR A 37 6.17 -4.72 -4.43
CA THR A 37 6.64 -3.44 -3.91
C THR A 37 8.15 -3.45 -3.76
N ILE A 38 8.82 -2.48 -4.38
CA ILE A 38 10.27 -2.28 -4.29
C ILE A 38 10.56 -0.95 -3.60
N VAL A 39 11.48 -0.98 -2.63
CA VAL A 39 11.90 0.20 -1.86
C VAL A 39 13.41 0.36 -1.99
N SER A 40 13.84 1.56 -2.36
CA SER A 40 15.25 1.93 -2.53
C SER A 40 15.58 3.14 -1.65
N PRO A 41 16.55 3.06 -0.74
CA PRO A 41 17.01 4.16 0.09
C PRO A 41 18.03 5.03 -0.67
N PRO A 42 17.71 6.30 -1.06
CA PRO A 42 18.68 7.22 -1.61
C PRO A 42 19.62 7.77 -0.54
N PHE A 43 20.90 7.85 -0.88
CA PHE A 43 21.92 8.44 -0.04
C PHE A 43 22.52 9.69 -0.71
N TYR A 44 22.78 10.72 0.08
CA TYR A 44 23.53 11.91 -0.34
C TYR A 44 24.65 12.20 0.66
N LYS A 45 25.89 12.25 0.18
CA LYS A 45 27.10 12.45 1.02
C LYS A 45 27.15 11.50 2.24
N GLY A 46 26.76 10.24 2.03
CA GLY A 46 26.75 9.21 3.07
C GLY A 46 25.58 9.26 4.05
N LYS A 47 24.61 10.17 3.87
CA LYS A 47 23.38 10.24 4.68
C LYS A 47 22.20 9.68 3.91
N LEU A 48 21.37 8.89 4.56
CA LEU A 48 20.06 8.48 4.06
C LEU A 48 19.14 9.71 4.02
N ILE A 49 18.57 10.02 2.84
CA ILE A 49 17.77 11.22 2.62
C ILE A 49 16.29 10.95 2.36
N GLY A 50 15.89 9.70 2.34
CA GLY A 50 14.51 9.31 2.13
C GLY A 50 14.38 7.90 1.57
N TYR A 51 13.24 7.63 0.90
CA TYR A 51 12.97 6.35 0.25
C TYR A 51 12.22 6.58 -1.05
N PHE A 52 12.61 5.88 -2.10
CA PHE A 52 11.76 5.69 -3.28
C PHE A 52 11.07 4.35 -3.16
N ALA A 53 9.77 4.35 -3.39
CA ALA A 53 8.98 3.13 -3.43
C ALA A 53 8.16 3.09 -4.71
N SER A 54 8.17 1.95 -5.37
CA SER A 54 7.37 1.68 -6.56
C SER A 54 6.68 0.32 -6.43
N THR A 55 5.49 0.22 -7.00
CA THR A 55 4.71 -1.02 -6.98
C THR A 55 4.16 -1.28 -8.38
N ALA A 56 4.18 -2.52 -8.80
CA ALA A 56 3.52 -2.98 -10.02
C ALA A 56 2.88 -4.34 -9.83
N HIS A 57 1.76 -4.53 -10.51
CA HIS A 57 1.10 -5.81 -10.64
C HIS A 57 1.85 -6.65 -11.67
N VAL A 58 2.40 -7.81 -11.27
CA VAL A 58 3.07 -8.74 -12.17
C VAL A 58 2.07 -9.70 -12.81
N VAL A 59 2.39 -10.15 -14.01
CA VAL A 59 1.49 -10.99 -14.81
C VAL A 59 1.25 -12.38 -14.20
N ASP A 60 2.18 -12.87 -13.41
CA ASP A 60 2.10 -14.17 -12.73
C ASP A 60 2.98 -14.19 -11.48
N ILE A 61 2.54 -14.88 -10.45
CA ILE A 61 3.30 -15.09 -9.21
C ILE A 61 3.29 -16.58 -8.80
N GLY A 62 2.97 -17.47 -9.73
CA GLY A 62 2.83 -18.89 -9.46
C GLY A 62 1.47 -19.26 -8.87
N GLY A 63 1.43 -20.33 -8.08
CA GLY A 63 0.22 -20.78 -7.40
C GLY A 63 -0.94 -21.12 -8.35
N ARG A 64 -2.17 -20.89 -7.88
CA ARG A 64 -3.41 -21.13 -8.64
C ARG A 64 -3.67 -20.10 -9.74
N GLY A 65 -2.90 -19.01 -9.79
CA GLY A 65 -3.13 -17.89 -10.69
C GLY A 65 -4.07 -16.84 -10.10
N PHE A 66 -4.46 -15.86 -10.93
CA PHE A 66 -5.28 -14.73 -10.50
C PHE A 66 -6.76 -15.08 -10.51
N GLY A 67 -7.27 -15.55 -9.36
CA GLY A 67 -8.67 -15.97 -9.20
C GLY A 67 -9.05 -16.15 -7.73
N PRO A 68 -10.35 -16.37 -7.43
CA PRO A 68 -10.87 -16.49 -6.07
C PRO A 68 -10.70 -17.88 -5.44
N ASP A 69 -10.25 -18.88 -6.19
CA ASP A 69 -10.40 -20.30 -5.82
C ASP A 69 -9.45 -20.78 -4.72
N ALA A 70 -8.42 -20.00 -4.38
CA ALA A 70 -7.54 -20.29 -3.25
C ALA A 70 -8.32 -20.23 -1.92
N ARG A 71 -7.89 -21.07 -0.98
CA ARG A 71 -8.44 -21.12 0.40
C ARG A 71 -7.53 -20.48 1.42
N GLU A 72 -6.27 -20.34 1.08
CA GLU A 72 -5.24 -19.68 1.88
C GLU A 72 -4.27 -18.94 0.94
N VAL A 73 -3.63 -17.90 1.45
CA VAL A 73 -2.63 -17.14 0.69
C VAL A 73 -1.49 -18.00 0.17
N TYR A 74 -1.18 -19.11 0.84
CA TYR A 74 -0.15 -20.07 0.41
C TYR A 74 -0.44 -20.76 -0.93
N GLU A 75 -1.70 -20.84 -1.33
CA GLU A 75 -2.11 -21.39 -2.63
C GLU A 75 -2.06 -20.33 -3.75
N GLU A 76 -2.01 -19.04 -3.41
CA GLU A 76 -2.11 -17.94 -4.36
C GLU A 76 -0.82 -17.67 -5.12
N GLY A 77 0.33 -18.12 -4.61
CA GLY A 77 1.60 -17.96 -5.29
C GLY A 77 2.80 -17.88 -4.36
N LEU A 78 3.92 -17.44 -4.94
CA LEU A 78 5.15 -17.23 -4.23
C LEU A 78 5.04 -16.02 -3.30
N PHE A 79 5.13 -16.26 -2.00
CA PHE A 79 5.16 -15.22 -0.98
C PHE A 79 6.62 -14.77 -0.74
N ILE A 80 6.90 -13.50 -0.96
CA ILE A 80 8.21 -12.88 -0.77
C ILE A 80 8.12 -11.95 0.46
N PRO A 81 8.73 -12.33 1.59
CA PRO A 81 8.80 -11.44 2.75
C PRO A 81 9.64 -10.21 2.43
N ILE A 82 9.67 -9.23 3.34
CA ILE A 82 10.60 -8.10 3.21
C ILE A 82 12.03 -8.63 3.20
N MET A 83 12.72 -8.47 2.06
CA MET A 83 14.09 -8.92 1.90
C MET A 83 14.85 -8.06 0.88
N LYS A 84 16.17 -8.25 0.79
CA LYS A 84 16.99 -7.54 -0.19
C LYS A 84 16.88 -8.18 -1.57
N LEU A 85 16.54 -7.37 -2.57
CA LEU A 85 16.69 -7.67 -3.99
C LEU A 85 18.11 -7.35 -4.46
N PHE A 86 18.66 -6.21 -3.97
CA PHE A 86 20.07 -5.88 -4.12
C PHE A 86 20.67 -5.60 -2.75
N GLU A 87 21.87 -6.09 -2.53
CA GLU A 87 22.68 -5.76 -1.36
C GLU A 87 23.93 -5.00 -1.80
N ARG A 88 24.00 -3.73 -1.43
CA ARG A 88 25.12 -2.83 -1.80
C ARG A 88 25.46 -2.91 -3.29
N GLY A 89 24.42 -2.83 -4.14
CA GLY A 89 24.54 -2.87 -5.59
C GLY A 89 24.68 -4.28 -6.20
N LYS A 90 24.73 -5.35 -5.39
CA LYS A 90 24.81 -6.72 -5.89
C LYS A 90 23.45 -7.41 -5.84
N VAL A 91 22.98 -7.93 -6.99
CA VAL A 91 21.70 -8.64 -7.08
C VAL A 91 21.70 -9.93 -6.25
N ASN A 92 20.61 -10.17 -5.56
CA ASN A 92 20.31 -11.43 -4.89
C ASN A 92 19.92 -12.48 -5.94
N ARG A 93 20.91 -13.26 -6.38
CA ARG A 93 20.72 -14.27 -7.43
C ARG A 93 19.82 -15.42 -6.98
N ASP A 94 19.80 -15.73 -5.70
CA ASP A 94 18.99 -16.82 -5.17
C ASP A 94 17.51 -16.46 -5.25
N LEU A 95 17.13 -15.22 -4.92
CA LEU A 95 15.78 -14.72 -5.11
C LEU A 95 15.36 -14.75 -6.59
N ILE A 96 16.22 -14.29 -7.49
CA ILE A 96 15.95 -14.32 -8.95
C ILE A 96 15.77 -15.76 -9.44
N ASN A 97 16.58 -16.71 -8.95
CA ASN A 97 16.45 -18.11 -9.29
C ASN A 97 15.15 -18.74 -8.75
N ILE A 98 14.76 -18.38 -7.51
CA ILE A 98 13.49 -18.81 -6.93
C ILE A 98 12.34 -18.29 -7.79
N LEU A 99 12.32 -17.00 -8.14
CA LEU A 99 11.30 -16.43 -9.01
C LEU A 99 11.20 -17.19 -10.34
N ARG A 100 12.31 -17.36 -11.05
CA ARG A 100 12.36 -18.02 -12.34
C ARG A 100 11.78 -19.45 -12.34
N ASN A 101 11.88 -20.15 -11.21
CA ASN A 101 11.43 -21.53 -11.10
C ASN A 101 10.01 -21.66 -10.51
N ASN A 102 9.39 -20.58 -10.03
CA ASN A 102 8.08 -20.62 -9.41
C ASN A 102 6.98 -19.87 -10.19
N VAL A 103 7.35 -19.06 -11.18
CA VAL A 103 6.39 -18.30 -12.00
C VAL A 103 6.42 -18.79 -13.45
N ARG A 104 5.29 -18.70 -14.17
CA ARG A 104 5.14 -19.19 -15.56
C ARG A 104 5.78 -18.24 -16.56
N GLU A 105 5.54 -16.93 -16.38
CA GLU A 105 6.04 -15.85 -17.27
C GLU A 105 7.35 -15.25 -16.70
N ASN A 106 8.32 -16.10 -16.43
CA ASN A 106 9.49 -15.76 -15.62
C ASN A 106 10.32 -14.58 -16.15
N ASP A 107 10.52 -14.45 -17.47
CA ASP A 107 11.31 -13.35 -18.03
C ASP A 107 10.59 -12.00 -17.87
N ARG A 108 9.26 -11.97 -17.99
CA ARG A 108 8.46 -10.77 -17.77
C ARG A 108 8.49 -10.35 -16.30
N VAL A 109 8.20 -11.31 -15.40
CA VAL A 109 8.19 -11.03 -13.96
C VAL A 109 9.55 -10.53 -13.47
N VAL A 110 10.64 -11.20 -13.84
CA VAL A 110 12.00 -10.74 -13.49
C VAL A 110 12.30 -9.38 -14.13
N GLY A 111 11.82 -9.15 -15.35
CA GLY A 111 11.91 -7.84 -16.02
C GLY A 111 11.24 -6.74 -15.22
N ASP A 112 10.06 -6.99 -14.66
CA ASP A 112 9.32 -6.03 -13.81
C ASP A 112 10.08 -5.68 -12.53
N PHE A 113 10.74 -6.64 -11.87
CA PHE A 113 11.59 -6.38 -10.71
C PHE A 113 12.75 -5.43 -11.04
N TYR A 114 13.40 -5.64 -12.17
CA TYR A 114 14.46 -4.74 -12.63
C TYR A 114 13.91 -3.38 -13.07
N ALA A 115 12.75 -3.34 -13.73
CA ALA A 115 12.12 -2.09 -14.16
C ALA A 115 11.72 -1.21 -12.98
N LEU A 116 11.12 -1.78 -11.92
CA LEU A 116 10.79 -1.06 -10.68
C LEU A 116 12.06 -0.53 -9.98
N SER A 117 13.12 -1.35 -9.93
CA SER A 117 14.41 -0.91 -9.37
C SER A 117 15.00 0.24 -10.18
N ALA A 118 14.96 0.18 -11.51
CA ALA A 118 15.44 1.24 -12.39
C ALA A 118 14.59 2.52 -12.30
N CYS A 119 13.28 2.39 -12.06
CA CYS A 119 12.40 3.51 -11.78
C CYS A 119 12.86 4.27 -10.53
N ASN A 120 13.08 3.55 -9.43
CA ASN A 120 13.57 4.15 -8.18
C ASN A 120 14.96 4.78 -8.33
N GLU A 121 15.85 4.12 -9.05
CA GLU A 121 17.18 4.65 -9.36
C GLU A 121 17.12 5.94 -10.18
N THR A 122 16.20 6.03 -11.12
CA THR A 122 15.97 7.25 -11.90
C THR A 122 15.47 8.38 -10.99
N GLY A 123 14.55 8.07 -10.08
CA GLY A 123 14.09 9.01 -9.04
C GLY A 123 15.24 9.51 -8.16
N HIS A 124 16.10 8.59 -7.72
CA HIS A 124 17.30 8.93 -6.92
C HIS A 124 18.23 9.90 -7.68
N LYS A 125 18.60 9.60 -8.91
CA LYS A 125 19.45 10.48 -9.72
C LYS A 125 18.88 11.89 -9.89
N ARG A 126 17.57 12.00 -10.13
CA ARG A 126 16.88 13.29 -10.24
C ARG A 126 16.85 14.03 -8.91
N LEU A 127 16.66 13.33 -7.80
CA LEU A 127 16.71 13.91 -6.47
C LEU A 127 18.12 14.49 -6.17
N LEU A 128 19.19 13.77 -6.49
CA LEU A 128 20.56 14.27 -6.32
C LEU A 128 20.81 15.52 -7.17
N SER A 129 20.35 15.53 -8.44
CA SER A 129 20.47 16.73 -9.29
C SER A 129 19.74 17.94 -8.68
N MET A 130 18.56 17.72 -8.08
CA MET A 130 17.81 18.76 -7.36
C MET A 130 18.60 19.28 -6.14
N PHE A 131 19.23 18.38 -5.37
CA PHE A 131 20.07 18.77 -4.23
C PHE A 131 21.23 19.68 -4.65
N GLU A 132 21.88 19.37 -5.77
CA GLU A 132 22.98 20.18 -6.32
C GLU A 132 22.47 21.52 -6.86
N GLU A 133 21.40 21.52 -7.66
CA GLU A 133 20.82 22.72 -8.27
C GLU A 133 20.37 23.74 -7.22
N PHE A 134 19.64 23.28 -6.20
CA PHE A 134 19.11 24.14 -5.13
C PHE A 134 20.02 24.23 -3.90
N ARG A 135 21.18 23.59 -3.92
CA ARG A 135 22.15 23.55 -2.80
C ARG A 135 21.52 23.07 -1.49
N LEU A 136 20.72 22.01 -1.58
CA LEU A 136 20.05 21.43 -0.41
C LEU A 136 21.04 20.54 0.37
N GLU A 137 20.88 20.52 1.68
CA GLU A 137 21.58 19.59 2.56
C GLU A 137 20.69 18.42 2.99
N ASP A 138 19.38 18.67 3.09
CA ASP A 138 18.33 17.70 3.43
C ASP A 138 16.97 18.13 2.85
N LEU A 139 15.92 17.37 3.14
CA LEU A 139 14.55 17.66 2.74
C LEU A 139 13.66 18.09 3.91
N GLU A 140 14.19 18.24 5.12
CA GLU A 140 13.39 18.43 6.33
C GLU A 140 12.55 19.72 6.27
N HIS A 141 13.18 20.84 5.88
CA HIS A 141 12.48 22.13 5.81
C HIS A 141 11.39 22.14 4.74
N ILE A 142 11.72 21.69 3.52
CA ILE A 142 10.76 21.66 2.38
C ILE A 142 9.65 20.65 2.66
N GLY A 143 10.02 19.47 3.13
CA GLY A 143 9.08 18.41 3.49
C GLY A 143 8.13 18.85 4.60
N GLY A 144 8.65 19.44 5.67
CA GLY A 144 7.86 19.99 6.77
C GLY A 144 6.87 21.05 6.30
N PHE A 145 7.31 21.99 5.45
CA PHE A 145 6.45 23.00 4.84
C PHE A 145 5.29 22.38 4.04
N ILE A 146 5.59 21.41 3.16
CA ILE A 146 4.58 20.74 2.34
C ILE A 146 3.57 20.00 3.22
N LEU A 147 4.02 19.26 4.21
CA LEU A 147 3.17 18.48 5.11
C LEU A 147 2.25 19.39 5.93
N GLU A 148 2.81 20.47 6.53
CA GLU A 148 2.02 21.41 7.32
C GLU A 148 0.95 22.11 6.47
N HIS A 149 1.31 22.61 5.28
CA HIS A 149 0.36 23.27 4.38
C HIS A 149 -0.73 22.32 3.91
N SER A 150 -0.38 21.09 3.52
CA SER A 150 -1.35 20.08 3.10
C SER A 150 -2.33 19.71 4.22
N ARG A 151 -1.82 19.51 5.45
CA ARG A 151 -2.66 19.23 6.62
C ARG A 151 -3.64 20.38 6.89
N ARG A 152 -3.13 21.61 6.97
CA ARG A 152 -3.95 22.80 7.22
C ARG A 152 -5.03 22.99 6.18
N ALA A 153 -4.67 22.83 4.88
CA ALA A 153 -5.61 22.93 3.80
C ALA A 153 -6.70 21.85 3.87
N THR A 154 -6.34 20.60 4.22
CA THR A 154 -7.31 19.53 4.41
C THR A 154 -8.25 19.82 5.59
N LEU A 155 -7.74 20.25 6.73
CA LEU A 155 -8.56 20.61 7.90
C LEU A 155 -9.51 21.78 7.61
N GLU A 156 -9.11 22.72 6.78
CA GLU A 156 -10.01 23.83 6.36
C GLU A 156 -11.23 23.31 5.57
N CYS A 157 -11.05 22.27 4.75
CA CYS A 157 -12.16 21.64 4.03
C CYS A 157 -13.20 21.02 4.98
N PHE A 158 -12.77 20.47 6.12
CA PHE A 158 -13.69 19.85 7.07
C PHE A 158 -14.63 20.87 7.74
N LYS A 159 -14.23 22.13 7.89
CA LYS A 159 -15.07 23.17 8.53
C LYS A 159 -16.35 23.43 7.77
N SER A 160 -16.39 23.19 6.48
CA SER A 160 -17.55 23.40 5.62
C SER A 160 -18.47 22.17 5.54
N LEU A 161 -18.04 21.03 6.07
CA LEU A 161 -18.84 19.81 6.03
C LEU A 161 -19.94 19.82 7.11
N PRO A 162 -21.10 19.20 6.85
CA PRO A 162 -22.08 18.96 7.90
C PRO A 162 -21.53 17.91 8.88
N HIS A 163 -21.26 18.34 10.09
CA HIS A 163 -20.76 17.45 11.15
C HIS A 163 -21.87 16.54 11.64
N GLY A 164 -21.54 15.29 11.94
CA GLY A 164 -22.51 14.31 12.42
C GLY A 164 -22.05 12.87 12.21
N THR A 165 -22.96 11.95 12.46
CA THR A 165 -22.76 10.51 12.24
C THR A 165 -23.69 10.05 11.13
N TYR A 166 -23.13 9.35 10.14
CA TYR A 166 -23.82 8.86 8.97
C TYR A 166 -23.60 7.35 8.84
N GLN A 167 -24.59 6.63 8.35
CA GLN A 167 -24.49 5.19 8.20
C GLN A 167 -24.91 4.78 6.79
N ASN A 168 -24.21 3.79 6.25
CA ASN A 168 -24.53 3.19 4.97
C ASN A 168 -24.20 1.70 5.00
N SER A 169 -24.86 0.94 4.13
CA SER A 169 -24.55 -0.48 3.93
C SER A 169 -24.91 -0.91 2.53
N MET A 170 -24.18 -1.89 2.01
CA MET A 170 -24.50 -2.56 0.75
C MET A 170 -24.31 -4.06 0.89
N THR A 171 -25.10 -4.82 0.16
CA THR A 171 -24.97 -6.29 0.10
C THR A 171 -24.56 -6.69 -1.30
N LEU A 172 -23.53 -7.50 -1.39
CA LEU A 172 -22.95 -8.03 -2.62
C LEU A 172 -23.12 -9.56 -2.63
N ASP A 173 -23.09 -10.16 -3.81
CA ASP A 173 -23.38 -11.60 -3.97
C ASP A 173 -22.42 -12.50 -3.18
N GLY A 174 -21.12 -12.16 -3.12
CA GLY A 174 -20.10 -13.08 -2.62
C GLY A 174 -19.91 -14.28 -3.57
N TYR A 175 -19.25 -15.36 -3.09
CA TYR A 175 -19.09 -16.60 -3.87
C TYR A 175 -19.93 -17.75 -3.33
N ASP A 176 -20.14 -17.80 -2.02
CA ASP A 176 -20.87 -18.84 -1.31
C ASP A 176 -22.05 -18.27 -0.54
N VAL A 177 -21.87 -17.12 0.06
CA VAL A 177 -22.91 -16.40 0.81
C VAL A 177 -22.86 -14.91 0.47
N PRO A 178 -23.98 -14.17 0.57
CA PRO A 178 -23.97 -12.73 0.42
C PRO A 178 -23.04 -12.05 1.42
N VAL A 179 -22.34 -11.01 0.98
CA VAL A 179 -21.44 -10.21 1.79
C VAL A 179 -22.04 -8.83 2.01
N THR A 180 -22.24 -8.46 3.26
CA THR A 180 -22.67 -7.11 3.63
C THR A 180 -21.46 -6.28 4.04
N LEU A 181 -21.26 -5.15 3.39
CA LEU A 181 -20.32 -4.12 3.78
C LEU A 181 -21.12 -3.02 4.50
N SER A 182 -20.69 -2.66 5.71
CA SER A 182 -21.33 -1.64 6.54
C SER A 182 -20.31 -0.56 6.91
N VAL A 183 -20.76 0.68 7.01
CA VAL A 183 -19.93 1.80 7.43
C VAL A 183 -20.70 2.76 8.33
N THR A 184 -20.03 3.26 9.33
CA THR A 184 -20.42 4.42 10.10
C THR A 184 -19.35 5.50 9.93
N LEU A 185 -19.73 6.65 9.38
CA LEU A 185 -18.87 7.82 9.27
C LEU A 185 -19.18 8.79 10.42
N THR A 186 -18.16 9.17 11.16
CA THR A 186 -18.26 10.27 12.14
C THR A 186 -17.45 11.45 11.62
N VAL A 187 -18.16 12.49 11.16
CA VAL A 187 -17.58 13.69 10.57
C VAL A 187 -17.46 14.77 11.65
N GLY A 188 -16.24 15.23 11.90
CA GLY A 188 -15.94 16.28 12.87
C GLY A 188 -15.05 17.37 12.28
N PRO A 189 -14.74 18.42 13.07
CA PRO A 189 -13.92 19.55 12.61
C PRO A 189 -12.46 19.16 12.35
N ASP A 190 -11.98 18.07 12.97
CA ASP A 190 -10.58 17.64 12.92
C ASP A 190 -10.36 16.43 11.99
N GLY A 191 -11.44 15.85 11.46
CA GLY A 191 -11.35 14.70 10.56
C GLY A 191 -12.63 13.87 10.46
N ILE A 192 -12.48 12.74 9.75
CA ILE A 192 -13.52 11.73 9.56
C ILE A 192 -13.01 10.40 10.11
N LEU A 193 -13.79 9.80 11.02
CA LEU A 193 -13.61 8.40 11.39
C LEU A 193 -14.55 7.55 10.56
N THR A 194 -13.97 6.59 9.83
CA THR A 194 -14.68 5.56 9.08
C THR A 194 -14.61 4.24 9.84
N ASP A 195 -15.73 3.78 10.36
CA ASP A 195 -15.82 2.52 11.11
C ASP A 195 -16.63 1.49 10.31
N PHE A 196 -15.98 0.39 9.93
CA PHE A 196 -16.59 -0.72 9.20
C PHE A 196 -17.23 -1.79 10.11
N ASN A 197 -17.52 -1.46 11.35
CA ASN A 197 -18.25 -2.36 12.24
C ASN A 197 -19.62 -2.76 11.65
N GLY A 198 -19.95 -4.05 11.76
CA GLY A 198 -21.15 -4.63 11.12
C GLY A 198 -20.92 -5.20 9.73
N THR A 199 -19.70 -5.05 9.16
CA THR A 199 -19.28 -5.74 7.93
C THR A 199 -19.16 -7.25 8.16
N SER A 200 -19.52 -8.06 7.16
CA SER A 200 -19.45 -9.53 7.18
C SER A 200 -18.06 -10.04 7.55
N GLY A 201 -17.99 -11.25 8.12
CA GLY A 201 -16.76 -11.97 8.38
C GLY A 201 -16.01 -12.36 7.12
N MET A 202 -14.80 -12.93 7.30
CA MET A 202 -13.96 -13.39 6.18
C MET A 202 -14.66 -14.47 5.35
N SER A 203 -14.47 -14.41 4.04
CA SER A 203 -14.84 -15.46 3.09
C SER A 203 -13.77 -16.57 3.07
N GLN A 204 -14.19 -17.78 2.68
CA GLN A 204 -13.25 -18.87 2.34
C GLN A 204 -12.61 -18.71 0.97
N PHE A 205 -13.01 -17.70 0.19
CA PHE A 205 -12.52 -17.40 -1.15
C PHE A 205 -11.58 -16.20 -1.17
N GLY A 206 -10.78 -16.06 -2.21
CA GLY A 206 -9.76 -15.03 -2.37
C GLY A 206 -10.26 -13.59 -2.53
N ILE A 207 -11.46 -13.27 -2.06
CA ILE A 207 -12.10 -11.95 -2.10
C ILE A 207 -11.87 -11.12 -0.82
N ASN A 208 -11.17 -11.67 0.17
CA ASN A 208 -10.88 -10.95 1.41
C ASN A 208 -9.95 -9.76 1.16
N VAL A 209 -10.12 -8.72 1.96
CA VAL A 209 -9.42 -7.44 1.79
C VAL A 209 -8.54 -7.17 3.02
N PRO A 210 -7.20 -7.07 2.88
CA PRO A 210 -6.33 -6.57 3.94
C PRO A 210 -6.68 -5.13 4.32
N LEU A 211 -6.54 -4.78 5.59
CA LEU A 211 -6.94 -3.47 6.13
C LEU A 211 -6.25 -2.31 5.41
N GLY A 212 -4.98 -2.45 5.03
CA GLY A 212 -4.25 -1.42 4.27
C GLY A 212 -4.94 -1.04 2.97
N TYR A 213 -5.47 -2.03 2.23
CA TYR A 213 -6.24 -1.80 1.01
C TYR A 213 -7.58 -1.10 1.31
N ALA A 214 -8.33 -1.59 2.32
CA ALA A 214 -9.61 -0.97 2.72
C ALA A 214 -9.42 0.50 3.15
N LYS A 215 -8.37 0.79 3.93
CA LYS A 215 -7.98 2.17 4.30
C LYS A 215 -7.70 3.05 3.09
N ALA A 216 -6.89 2.56 2.15
CA ALA A 216 -6.53 3.32 0.96
C ALA A 216 -7.76 3.70 0.12
N TYR A 217 -8.69 2.74 -0.07
CA TYR A 217 -9.90 2.97 -0.87
C TYR A 217 -10.95 3.82 -0.14
N ALA A 218 -11.12 3.68 1.17
CA ALA A 218 -11.96 4.58 1.97
C ALA A 218 -11.42 6.03 1.93
N CYS A 219 -10.11 6.20 2.17
CA CYS A 219 -9.48 7.51 2.04
C CYS A 219 -9.62 8.09 0.63
N TYR A 220 -9.50 7.26 -0.40
CA TYR A 220 -9.69 7.69 -1.79
C TYR A 220 -11.10 8.23 -2.02
N GLY A 221 -12.15 7.48 -1.65
CA GLY A 221 -13.54 7.91 -1.81
C GLY A 221 -13.82 9.23 -1.09
N LEU A 222 -13.48 9.30 0.19
CA LEU A 222 -13.66 10.52 0.98
C LEU A 222 -12.84 11.69 0.45
N LYS A 223 -11.59 11.46 0.06
CA LYS A 223 -10.69 12.51 -0.47
C LYS A 223 -11.21 13.13 -1.75
N CYS A 224 -11.80 12.33 -2.66
CA CYS A 224 -12.40 12.82 -3.90
C CYS A 224 -13.54 13.81 -3.66
N ILE A 225 -14.28 13.66 -2.55
CA ILE A 225 -15.42 14.52 -2.20
C ILE A 225 -14.96 15.71 -1.35
N VAL A 226 -14.14 15.46 -0.33
CA VAL A 226 -13.82 16.46 0.70
C VAL A 226 -12.70 17.40 0.29
N ALA A 227 -11.65 16.89 -0.34
CA ALA A 227 -10.43 17.67 -0.60
C ALA A 227 -9.72 17.24 -1.90
N PRO A 228 -10.40 17.23 -3.07
CA PRO A 228 -9.86 16.71 -4.33
C PRO A 228 -8.62 17.46 -4.81
N GLU A 229 -8.56 18.76 -4.56
CA GLU A 229 -7.49 19.66 -5.04
C GLU A 229 -6.20 19.58 -4.20
N ILE A 230 -6.25 18.94 -3.04
CA ILE A 230 -5.09 18.89 -2.14
C ILE A 230 -4.25 17.66 -2.47
N PRO A 231 -2.95 17.80 -2.78
CA PRO A 231 -2.07 16.66 -3.08
C PRO A 231 -2.01 15.65 -1.93
N ASN A 232 -1.95 14.36 -2.29
CA ASN A 232 -1.87 13.27 -1.32
C ASN A 232 -0.48 13.20 -0.69
N ASN A 233 -0.44 13.25 0.63
CA ASN A 233 0.72 12.92 1.46
C ASN A 233 0.26 12.47 2.84
N SER A 234 1.18 12.04 3.70
CA SER A 234 0.85 11.53 5.03
C SER A 234 0.07 12.53 5.89
N ALA A 235 0.33 13.82 5.76
CA ALA A 235 -0.32 14.86 6.55
C ALA A 235 -1.71 15.24 6.02
N SER A 236 -1.91 15.26 4.68
CA SER A 236 -3.23 15.50 4.07
C SER A 236 -4.18 14.32 4.25
N LEU A 237 -3.65 13.11 4.41
CA LEU A 237 -4.45 11.89 4.63
C LEU A 237 -4.66 11.57 6.12
N ALA A 238 -3.86 12.12 7.02
CA ALA A 238 -3.96 11.85 8.46
C ALA A 238 -5.35 12.15 9.08
N PRO A 239 -6.12 13.15 8.61
CA PRO A 239 -7.46 13.40 9.14
C PRO A 239 -8.53 12.37 8.74
N PHE A 240 -8.22 11.42 7.85
CA PHE A 240 -9.11 10.33 7.46
C PHE A 240 -8.71 9.06 8.22
N ASP A 241 -9.34 8.81 9.35
CA ASP A 241 -9.09 7.60 10.13
C ASP A 241 -10.03 6.47 9.72
N VAL A 242 -9.50 5.25 9.64
CA VAL A 242 -10.25 4.08 9.17
C VAL A 242 -9.99 2.90 10.08
N VAL A 243 -11.07 2.34 10.62
CA VAL A 243 -11.05 1.16 11.48
C VAL A 243 -11.99 0.08 10.94
N ALA A 244 -11.63 -1.17 11.16
CA ALA A 244 -12.47 -2.32 10.84
C ALA A 244 -12.25 -3.41 11.89
N PRO A 245 -13.29 -4.14 12.30
CA PRO A 245 -13.15 -5.27 13.22
C PRO A 245 -12.15 -6.30 12.68
N GLU A 246 -11.35 -6.84 13.56
CA GLU A 246 -10.41 -7.89 13.19
C GLU A 246 -11.15 -9.15 12.72
N GLY A 247 -10.74 -9.70 11.59
CA GLY A 247 -11.39 -10.87 11.00
C GLY A 247 -12.68 -10.57 10.25
N CYS A 248 -13.08 -9.31 10.06
CA CYS A 248 -14.07 -8.99 9.04
C CYS A 248 -13.44 -9.00 7.64
N ILE A 249 -14.26 -9.10 6.59
CA ILE A 249 -13.79 -9.24 5.21
C ILE A 249 -12.95 -8.04 4.73
N LEU A 250 -13.09 -6.85 5.33
CA LEU A 250 -12.29 -5.64 5.07
C LEU A 250 -11.06 -5.49 5.99
N ASN A 251 -10.83 -6.45 6.90
CA ASN A 251 -9.65 -6.55 7.76
C ASN A 251 -9.24 -8.02 7.92
N ALA A 252 -9.07 -8.66 6.78
CA ALA A 252 -8.68 -10.06 6.71
C ALA A 252 -7.28 -10.28 7.29
N LYS A 253 -7.14 -11.38 8.02
CA LYS A 253 -5.90 -11.79 8.67
C LYS A 253 -5.21 -12.91 7.91
N HIS A 254 -3.89 -12.89 7.93
CA HIS A 254 -3.09 -14.01 7.45
C HIS A 254 -3.53 -15.33 8.17
N PRO A 255 -3.70 -16.44 7.46
CA PRO A 255 -3.38 -16.70 6.04
C PRO A 255 -4.59 -16.60 5.09
N ALA A 256 -5.54 -15.71 5.32
CA ALA A 256 -6.72 -15.56 4.46
C ALA A 256 -6.34 -15.40 2.98
N PRO A 257 -7.10 -16.02 2.04
CA PRO A 257 -6.89 -15.82 0.62
C PRO A 257 -7.35 -14.42 0.20
N VAL A 258 -6.55 -13.69 -0.58
CA VAL A 258 -6.74 -12.27 -0.91
C VAL A 258 -6.49 -11.94 -2.39
N SER A 259 -6.29 -12.95 -3.25
CA SER A 259 -5.84 -12.77 -4.62
C SER A 259 -6.67 -11.76 -5.41
N VAL A 260 -8.00 -11.84 -5.31
CA VAL A 260 -8.93 -10.92 -5.99
C VAL A 260 -9.63 -9.96 -5.01
N ARG A 261 -8.90 -9.44 -4.02
CA ARG A 261 -9.39 -8.47 -3.04
C ARG A 261 -10.15 -7.28 -3.63
N HIS A 262 -9.83 -6.93 -4.87
CA HIS A 262 -10.45 -5.81 -5.58
C HIS A 262 -11.94 -6.05 -5.88
N VAL A 263 -12.39 -7.30 -5.97
CA VAL A 263 -13.80 -7.64 -6.22
C VAL A 263 -14.73 -6.99 -5.18
N LEU A 264 -14.30 -6.95 -3.92
CA LEU A 264 -15.04 -6.25 -2.86
C LEU A 264 -14.46 -4.86 -2.56
N GLY A 265 -13.15 -4.73 -2.60
CA GLY A 265 -12.47 -3.50 -2.22
C GLY A 265 -12.82 -2.30 -3.09
N HIS A 266 -13.19 -2.51 -4.36
CA HIS A 266 -13.64 -1.44 -5.26
C HIS A 266 -14.98 -0.81 -4.85
N PHE A 267 -15.79 -1.48 -4.04
CA PHE A 267 -17.05 -0.91 -3.53
C PHE A 267 -16.87 -0.03 -2.29
N VAL A 268 -15.69 -0.05 -1.67
CA VAL A 268 -15.42 0.76 -0.48
C VAL A 268 -15.58 2.28 -0.74
N PRO A 269 -15.09 2.86 -1.86
CA PRO A 269 -15.33 4.26 -2.18
C PRO A 269 -16.79 4.64 -2.34
N ASP A 270 -17.61 3.72 -2.88
CA ASP A 270 -19.05 3.96 -3.09
C ASP A 270 -19.85 3.80 -1.79
N LEU A 271 -19.29 3.10 -0.82
CA LEU A 271 -19.90 2.87 0.48
C LEU A 271 -19.75 4.07 1.42
N VAL A 272 -18.61 4.81 1.35
CA VAL A 272 -18.26 5.94 2.25
C VAL A 272 -18.77 7.33 1.73
#